data_6049eb552fdf43b3da4e7c618234df2b
#
_entry.id   6049eb552fdf43b3da4e7c618234df2b
#
_cell.length_a   1.000
_cell.length_b   1.000
_cell.length_c   1.000
_cell.angle_alpha   90.00
_cell.angle_beta   90.00
_cell.angle_gamma   90.00
#
_symmetry.space_group_name_H-M   'P 1'
#
loop_
_entity.id
_entity.type
_entity.pdbx_description
1 polymer ?
#
loop_
_entity_poly.entity_id
_entity_poly.type
_entity_poly.pdbx_seq_one_letter_code
_entity_poly.pdbx_strand_id
1 'polypeptide(L)'
;LAEHTKNLRQDARASLLVAEGGEEDPLANGRVTMLGSCRLLDAGAERESAESAKRAYLKAHPNAEYYIDYKDFGFWRLDVEAVRYIGGYGRMSWVSQVDWADGTPDQVAPHARAIIDHMNADHADALLAYCRAFSKAKNATAASMTGVDRYGFEMSATTDVGSRPIRLAFSQPISSPEEARREMVALVKQAQAELG
;
A
#
# COMPACT_ATOMS: atom_id res chain seq x y z
N LEU A 1 33.32 1.21 3.75
CA LEU A 1 32.09 1.94 3.34
C LEU A 1 31.49 1.26 2.12
N ALA A 2 30.20 0.99 2.19
CA ALA A 2 29.44 0.48 1.06
C ALA A 2 29.44 1.49 -0.12
N GLU A 3 29.28 0.98 -1.36
CA GLU A 3 29.34 1.81 -2.55
C GLU A 3 28.26 2.91 -2.56
N HIS A 4 27.01 2.56 -2.16
CA HIS A 4 25.94 3.55 -2.05
C HIS A 4 26.28 4.68 -1.05
N THR A 5 26.98 4.41 0.04
CA THR A 5 27.40 5.44 1.00
C THR A 5 28.43 6.40 0.38
N LYS A 6 29.36 5.89 -0.43
CA LYS A 6 30.33 6.73 -1.15
C LYS A 6 29.62 7.61 -2.18
N ASN A 7 28.67 7.03 -2.92
CA ASN A 7 27.91 7.73 -3.95
C ASN A 7 27.06 8.85 -3.34
N LEU A 8 26.32 8.56 -2.25
CA LEU A 8 25.50 9.57 -1.55
C LEU A 8 26.31 10.73 -0.97
N ARG A 9 27.59 10.51 -0.63
CA ARG A 9 28.48 11.59 -0.18
C ARG A 9 28.92 12.49 -1.33
N GLN A 10 28.93 12.00 -2.56
CA GLN A 10 29.30 12.77 -3.76
C GLN A 10 28.08 13.43 -4.41
N ASP A 11 26.96 12.72 -4.45
CA ASP A 11 25.68 13.18 -5.02
C ASP A 11 24.55 12.67 -4.14
N ALA A 12 23.84 13.58 -3.52
CA ALA A 12 22.77 13.28 -2.58
C ALA A 12 21.50 12.75 -3.26
N ARG A 13 21.36 12.91 -4.58
CA ARG A 13 20.18 12.44 -5.30
C ARG A 13 20.04 10.93 -5.22
N ALA A 14 18.85 10.47 -4.87
CA ALA A 14 18.55 9.06 -4.74
C ALA A 14 17.11 8.73 -5.13
N SER A 15 16.90 7.46 -5.43
CA SER A 15 15.57 6.90 -5.54
C SER A 15 15.47 5.61 -4.72
N LEU A 16 14.31 5.42 -4.10
CA LEU A 16 13.98 4.20 -3.35
C LEU A 16 12.75 3.56 -3.98
N LEU A 17 12.92 2.33 -4.46
CA LEU A 17 11.82 1.50 -4.96
C LEU A 17 11.32 0.58 -3.84
N VAL A 18 10.01 0.63 -3.60
CA VAL A 18 9.29 -0.35 -2.77
C VAL A 18 8.27 -1.04 -3.68
N ALA A 19 8.30 -2.35 -3.73
CA ALA A 19 7.39 -3.15 -4.55
C ALA A 19 6.71 -4.21 -3.69
N GLU A 20 5.45 -4.48 -4.01
CA GLU A 20 4.73 -5.64 -3.49
C GLU A 20 5.33 -6.90 -4.10
N GLY A 21 5.29 -7.99 -3.35
CA GLY A 21 5.63 -9.32 -3.85
C GLY A 21 4.37 -10.18 -3.97
N GLY A 22 4.48 -11.31 -4.68
CA GLY A 22 3.46 -12.35 -4.64
C GLY A 22 2.80 -12.71 -5.96
N GLU A 23 2.79 -11.84 -6.95
CA GLU A 23 2.28 -12.19 -8.29
C GLU A 23 3.39 -12.78 -9.16
N GLU A 24 3.05 -13.79 -9.98
CA GLU A 24 3.99 -14.40 -10.94
C GLU A 24 4.47 -13.38 -11.98
N ASP A 25 3.58 -12.44 -12.38
CA ASP A 25 3.93 -11.34 -13.26
C ASP A 25 4.31 -10.09 -12.45
N PRO A 26 5.59 -9.69 -12.43
CA PRO A 26 6.04 -8.50 -11.72
C PRO A 26 5.36 -7.20 -12.16
N LEU A 27 4.79 -7.15 -13.36
CA LEU A 27 4.07 -5.97 -13.86
C LEU A 27 2.69 -5.81 -13.23
N ALA A 28 2.13 -6.87 -12.66
CA ALA A 28 0.88 -6.82 -11.91
C ALA A 28 1.05 -6.23 -10.51
N ASN A 29 2.26 -6.31 -9.94
CA ASN A 29 2.54 -5.85 -8.59
C ASN A 29 2.50 -4.33 -8.46
N GLY A 30 1.92 -3.86 -7.35
CA GLY A 30 2.00 -2.47 -6.95
C GLY A 30 3.43 -2.08 -6.58
N ARG A 31 3.85 -0.88 -6.98
CA ARG A 31 5.17 -0.35 -6.64
C ARG A 31 5.18 1.17 -6.52
N VAL A 32 6.01 1.64 -5.63
CA VAL A 32 6.25 3.06 -5.37
C VAL A 32 7.73 3.34 -5.55
N THR A 33 8.06 4.34 -6.37
CA THR A 33 9.41 4.88 -6.47
C THR A 33 9.42 6.28 -5.87
N MET A 34 10.10 6.45 -4.76
CA MET A 34 10.33 7.75 -4.14
C MET A 34 11.62 8.34 -4.68
N LEU A 35 11.57 9.59 -5.17
CA LEU A 35 12.72 10.33 -5.67
C LEU A 35 12.97 11.52 -4.77
N GLY A 36 14.23 11.87 -4.55
CA GLY A 36 14.60 13.02 -3.74
C GLY A 36 16.09 13.06 -3.41
N SER A 37 16.41 13.77 -2.35
CA SER A 37 17.78 13.96 -1.87
C SER A 37 17.98 13.29 -0.51
N CYS A 38 19.06 12.50 -0.39
CA CYS A 38 19.44 11.83 0.85
C CYS A 38 20.36 12.71 1.69
N ARG A 39 20.12 12.74 3.00
CA ARG A 39 21.04 13.35 3.97
C ARG A 39 21.33 12.40 5.12
N LEU A 40 22.59 12.44 5.58
CA LEU A 40 23.01 11.66 6.72
C LEU A 40 22.38 12.23 7.99
N LEU A 41 21.74 11.39 8.79
CA LEU A 41 21.28 11.75 10.12
C LEU A 41 22.48 11.70 11.06
N ASP A 42 22.95 12.85 11.49
CA ASP A 42 24.07 12.93 12.42
C ASP A 42 23.61 12.94 13.89
N ALA A 43 24.55 12.71 14.79
CA ALA A 43 24.29 12.72 16.23
C ALA A 43 24.15 14.16 16.83
N GLY A 44 24.26 15.19 15.98
CA GLY A 44 24.13 16.59 16.35
C GLY A 44 22.69 17.09 16.33
N ALA A 45 22.36 17.94 15.34
CA ALA A 45 21.06 18.59 15.23
C ALA A 45 19.90 17.60 15.02
N GLU A 46 20.15 16.41 14.49
CA GLU A 46 19.14 15.39 14.16
C GLU A 46 19.22 14.14 15.05
N ARG A 47 19.80 14.27 16.22
CA ARG A 47 20.01 13.15 17.16
C ARG A 47 18.74 12.34 17.42
N GLU A 48 17.62 12.99 17.68
CA GLU A 48 16.33 12.32 17.93
C GLU A 48 15.86 11.50 16.72
N SER A 49 16.00 12.05 15.52
CA SER A 49 15.69 11.35 14.26
C SER A 49 16.60 10.15 14.04
N ALA A 50 17.91 10.29 14.31
CA ALA A 50 18.88 9.20 14.19
C ALA A 50 18.59 8.06 15.20
N GLU A 51 18.30 8.40 16.45
CA GLU A 51 17.93 7.42 17.48
C GLU A 51 16.60 6.72 17.17
N SER A 52 15.62 7.45 16.63
CA SER A 52 14.36 6.88 16.18
C SER A 52 14.55 5.90 15.01
N ALA A 53 15.35 6.28 14.02
CA ALA A 53 15.71 5.41 12.90
C ALA A 53 16.44 4.14 13.38
N LYS A 54 17.39 4.28 14.33
CA LYS A 54 18.10 3.14 14.93
C LYS A 54 17.13 2.18 15.62
N ARG A 55 16.20 2.68 16.44
CA ARG A 55 15.20 1.84 17.12
C ARG A 55 14.30 1.11 16.11
N ALA A 56 13.82 1.81 15.08
CA ALA A 56 12.98 1.21 14.04
C ALA A 56 13.74 0.12 13.26
N TYR A 57 14.99 0.38 12.94
CA TYR A 57 15.83 -0.58 12.21
C TYR A 57 16.10 -1.83 13.04
N LEU A 58 16.47 -1.71 14.32
CA LEU A 58 16.71 -2.84 15.22
C LEU A 58 15.42 -3.66 15.44
N LYS A 59 14.26 -3.02 15.51
CA LYS A 59 12.97 -3.72 15.61
C LYS A 59 12.72 -4.61 14.39
N ALA A 60 13.05 -4.12 13.18
CA ALA A 60 12.89 -4.87 11.93
C ALA A 60 14.01 -5.89 11.70
N HIS A 61 15.21 -5.60 12.18
CA HIS A 61 16.44 -6.37 11.95
C HIS A 61 17.20 -6.60 13.27
N PRO A 62 16.75 -7.48 14.18
CA PRO A 62 17.39 -7.69 15.47
C PRO A 62 18.88 -8.07 15.38
N ASN A 63 19.24 -8.81 14.33
CA ASN A 63 20.62 -9.22 14.08
C ASN A 63 21.58 -8.05 13.74
N ALA A 64 21.04 -6.84 13.52
CA ALA A 64 21.87 -5.66 13.24
C ALA A 64 22.60 -5.13 14.49
N GLU A 65 22.24 -5.59 15.69
CA GLU A 65 22.80 -5.14 16.95
C GLU A 65 24.33 -5.23 16.99
N TYR A 66 24.94 -6.22 16.32
CA TYR A 66 26.39 -6.41 16.32
C TYR A 66 27.16 -5.41 15.42
N TYR A 67 26.52 -4.73 14.46
CA TYR A 67 27.20 -3.82 13.53
C TYR A 67 26.65 -2.39 13.50
N ILE A 68 25.49 -2.15 14.09
CA ILE A 68 24.79 -0.86 13.96
C ILE A 68 25.59 0.33 14.54
N ASP A 69 26.51 0.04 15.45
CA ASP A 69 27.38 1.03 16.09
C ASP A 69 28.78 1.12 15.44
N TYR A 70 28.98 0.49 14.28
CA TYR A 70 30.24 0.63 13.55
C TYR A 70 30.37 2.06 13.00
N LYS A 71 31.62 2.60 13.03
CA LYS A 71 31.92 3.98 12.63
C LYS A 71 31.54 4.33 11.18
N ASP A 72 31.40 3.33 10.34
CA ASP A 72 31.05 3.47 8.93
C ASP A 72 29.59 3.10 8.64
N PHE A 73 28.81 2.73 9.67
CA PHE A 73 27.38 2.57 9.59
C PHE A 73 26.68 3.91 9.86
N GLY A 74 25.64 4.24 9.09
CA GLY A 74 24.92 5.50 9.29
C GLY A 74 23.52 5.42 8.71
N PHE A 75 22.62 6.18 9.31
CA PHE A 75 21.24 6.33 8.84
C PHE A 75 21.15 7.52 7.91
N TRP A 76 20.49 7.30 6.76
CA TRP A 76 20.24 8.32 5.75
C TRP A 76 18.75 8.54 5.64
N ARG A 77 18.33 9.78 5.60
CA ARG A 77 16.95 10.15 5.33
C ARG A 77 16.83 10.59 3.88
N LEU A 78 15.86 10.02 3.16
CA LEU A 78 15.44 10.51 1.86
C LEU A 78 14.38 11.59 2.06
N ASP A 79 14.71 12.83 1.74
CA ASP A 79 13.77 13.93 1.66
C ASP A 79 13.06 13.83 0.30
N VAL A 80 11.81 13.38 0.33
CA VAL A 80 11.06 13.02 -0.88
C VAL A 80 10.59 14.26 -1.61
N GLU A 81 10.91 14.36 -2.90
CA GLU A 81 10.54 15.46 -3.80
C GLU A 81 9.42 15.07 -4.76
N ALA A 82 9.37 13.80 -5.17
CA ALA A 82 8.33 13.25 -6.02
C ALA A 82 8.17 11.74 -5.78
N VAL A 83 6.97 11.24 -6.01
CA VAL A 83 6.67 9.81 -5.92
C VAL A 83 6.04 9.33 -7.21
N ARG A 84 6.58 8.25 -7.76
CA ARG A 84 5.98 7.51 -8.87
C ARG A 84 5.24 6.31 -8.31
N TYR A 85 3.93 6.30 -8.44
CA TYR A 85 3.09 5.15 -8.08
C TYR A 85 2.71 4.35 -9.32
N ILE A 86 2.78 3.03 -9.23
CA ILE A 86 2.29 2.10 -10.22
C ILE A 86 1.52 1.01 -9.47
N GLY A 87 0.22 0.93 -9.67
CA GLY A 87 -0.69 -0.01 -9.00
C GLY A 87 -1.10 -1.17 -9.91
N GLY A 88 -0.15 -1.74 -10.67
CA GLY A 88 -0.41 -2.74 -11.68
C GLY A 88 -0.80 -2.12 -13.03
N TYR A 89 -1.30 -2.96 -13.96
CA TYR A 89 -1.59 -2.56 -15.34
C TYR A 89 -2.46 -1.31 -15.45
N GLY A 90 -1.93 -0.30 -16.14
CA GLY A 90 -2.65 0.93 -16.50
C GLY A 90 -2.90 1.92 -15.34
N ARG A 91 -2.57 1.56 -14.11
CA ARG A 91 -2.71 2.44 -12.94
C ARG A 91 -1.38 3.08 -12.58
N MET A 92 -1.12 4.26 -13.12
CA MET A 92 0.12 4.99 -12.91
C MET A 92 -0.16 6.45 -12.60
N SER A 93 0.51 7.00 -11.60
CA SER A 93 0.44 8.42 -11.24
C SER A 93 1.75 8.97 -10.73
N TRP A 94 1.89 10.28 -10.81
CA TRP A 94 2.88 11.03 -10.06
C TRP A 94 2.19 11.69 -8.87
N VAL A 95 2.83 11.66 -7.70
CA VAL A 95 2.40 12.36 -6.49
C VAL A 95 3.43 13.44 -6.23
N SER A 96 2.96 14.67 -6.07
CA SER A 96 3.82 15.81 -5.79
C SER A 96 4.38 15.77 -4.36
N GLN A 97 5.41 16.53 -4.07
CA GLN A 97 5.95 16.68 -2.72
C GLN A 97 4.89 17.17 -1.73
N VAL A 98 4.03 18.09 -2.15
CA VAL A 98 2.96 18.66 -1.31
C VAL A 98 1.95 17.58 -0.98
N ASP A 99 1.43 16.87 -1.98
CA ASP A 99 0.45 15.79 -1.76
C ASP A 99 1.04 14.65 -0.92
N TRP A 100 2.34 14.36 -1.09
CA TRP A 100 3.04 13.37 -0.27
C TRP A 100 3.17 13.81 1.19
N ALA A 101 3.49 15.09 1.43
CA ALA A 101 3.64 15.65 2.78
C ALA A 101 2.30 15.74 3.53
N ASP A 102 1.21 15.99 2.81
CA ASP A 102 -0.15 16.05 3.35
C ASP A 102 -0.75 14.65 3.59
N GLY A 103 -0.07 13.60 3.12
CA GLY A 103 -0.49 12.22 3.28
C GLY A 103 -0.58 11.82 4.76
N THR A 104 -1.71 11.27 5.16
CA THR A 104 -1.91 10.70 6.50
C THR A 104 -1.97 9.19 6.44
N PRO A 105 -1.44 8.47 7.44
CA PRO A 105 -1.54 7.02 7.50
C PRO A 105 -2.99 6.54 7.35
N ASP A 106 -3.19 5.48 6.60
CA ASP A 106 -4.49 4.85 6.50
C ASP A 106 -4.80 4.08 7.80
N GLN A 107 -5.85 4.51 8.52
CA GLN A 107 -6.26 3.88 9.76
C GLN A 107 -6.87 2.48 9.55
N VAL A 108 -7.29 2.15 8.34
CA VAL A 108 -7.81 0.82 7.98
C VAL A 108 -6.69 -0.18 7.71
N ALA A 109 -5.51 0.29 7.27
CA ALA A 109 -4.39 -0.58 6.88
C ALA A 109 -4.00 -1.65 7.93
N PRO A 110 -3.94 -1.36 9.25
CA PRO A 110 -3.65 -2.39 10.26
C PRO A 110 -4.71 -3.50 10.35
N HIS A 111 -5.91 -3.25 9.85
CA HIS A 111 -7.07 -4.15 9.91
C HIS A 111 -7.38 -4.81 8.56
N ALA A 112 -6.74 -4.36 7.49
CA ALA A 112 -7.06 -4.75 6.12
C ALA A 112 -7.04 -6.27 5.93
N ARG A 113 -6.01 -6.95 6.45
CA ARG A 113 -5.88 -8.42 6.33
C ARG A 113 -7.06 -9.16 6.97
N ALA A 114 -7.46 -8.77 8.18
CA ALA A 114 -8.58 -9.41 8.89
C ALA A 114 -9.91 -9.18 8.17
N ILE A 115 -10.12 -7.98 7.60
CA ILE A 115 -11.31 -7.66 6.79
C ILE A 115 -11.35 -8.53 5.53
N ILE A 116 -10.24 -8.64 4.81
CA ILE A 116 -10.13 -9.44 3.58
C ILE A 116 -10.42 -10.91 3.87
N ASP A 117 -9.78 -11.47 4.90
CA ASP A 117 -9.94 -12.89 5.26
C ASP A 117 -11.38 -13.19 5.65
N HIS A 118 -12.03 -12.34 6.46
CA HIS A 118 -13.43 -12.47 6.84
C HIS A 118 -14.38 -12.38 5.63
N MET A 119 -14.20 -11.39 4.76
CA MET A 119 -15.03 -11.22 3.58
C MET A 119 -14.93 -12.41 2.62
N ASN A 120 -13.73 -12.95 2.44
CA ASN A 120 -13.51 -14.09 1.57
C ASN A 120 -14.05 -15.41 2.16
N ALA A 121 -14.00 -15.57 3.49
CA ALA A 121 -14.49 -16.77 4.15
C ALA A 121 -16.03 -16.81 4.27
N ASP A 122 -16.64 -15.67 4.66
CA ASP A 122 -18.02 -15.68 5.13
C ASP A 122 -19.00 -14.93 4.20
N HIS A 123 -18.48 -14.15 3.21
CA HIS A 123 -19.29 -13.23 2.40
C HIS A 123 -18.98 -13.29 0.89
N ALA A 124 -18.60 -14.48 0.39
CA ALA A 124 -18.28 -14.66 -1.04
C ALA A 124 -19.46 -14.34 -1.98
N ASP A 125 -20.68 -14.58 -1.52
CA ASP A 125 -21.93 -14.24 -2.21
C ASP A 125 -22.13 -12.72 -2.37
N ALA A 126 -21.81 -11.94 -1.33
CA ALA A 126 -21.84 -10.49 -1.38
C ALA A 126 -20.78 -9.95 -2.34
N LEU A 127 -19.56 -10.50 -2.33
CA LEU A 127 -18.51 -10.12 -3.27
C LEU A 127 -18.93 -10.37 -4.71
N LEU A 128 -19.58 -11.50 -4.98
CA LEU A 128 -20.10 -11.81 -6.30
C LEU A 128 -21.23 -10.86 -6.72
N ALA A 129 -22.13 -10.52 -5.78
CA ALA A 129 -23.20 -9.55 -6.04
C ALA A 129 -22.65 -8.16 -6.39
N TYR A 130 -21.62 -7.68 -5.66
CA TYR A 130 -20.92 -6.42 -5.98
C TYR A 130 -20.35 -6.43 -7.41
N CYS A 131 -19.66 -7.52 -7.79
CA CYS A 131 -19.10 -7.64 -9.13
C CYS A 131 -20.18 -7.53 -10.20
N ARG A 132 -21.30 -8.23 -10.02
CA ARG A 132 -22.40 -8.26 -10.99
C ARG A 132 -23.18 -6.96 -11.03
N ALA A 133 -23.44 -6.31 -9.89
CA ALA A 133 -24.18 -5.06 -9.83
C ALA A 133 -23.34 -3.88 -10.35
N PHE A 134 -22.13 -3.71 -9.84
CA PHE A 134 -21.38 -2.44 -9.96
C PHE A 134 -20.21 -2.48 -10.94
N SER A 135 -20.03 -3.57 -11.69
CA SER A 135 -18.93 -3.66 -12.64
C SER A 135 -19.34 -4.16 -14.01
N LYS A 136 -18.36 -4.24 -14.92
CA LYS A 136 -18.55 -4.86 -16.24
C LYS A 136 -18.50 -6.39 -16.20
N ALA A 137 -18.16 -7.00 -15.05
CA ALA A 137 -18.09 -8.45 -14.88
C ALA A 137 -19.47 -9.04 -14.52
N LYS A 138 -20.50 -8.76 -15.32
CA LYS A 138 -21.87 -9.23 -15.10
C LYS A 138 -22.01 -10.75 -15.09
N ASN A 139 -21.11 -11.44 -15.81
CA ASN A 139 -21.03 -12.91 -15.92
C ASN A 139 -20.04 -13.53 -14.93
N ALA A 140 -19.59 -12.79 -13.89
CA ALA A 140 -18.69 -13.36 -12.88
C ALA A 140 -19.30 -14.59 -12.21
N THR A 141 -18.49 -15.63 -12.07
CA THR A 141 -18.87 -16.92 -11.40
C THR A 141 -18.32 -17.02 -9.99
N ALA A 142 -17.24 -16.29 -9.69
CA ALA A 142 -16.67 -16.17 -8.36
C ALA A 142 -16.04 -14.79 -8.19
N ALA A 143 -15.86 -14.36 -6.94
CA ALA A 143 -15.15 -13.14 -6.60
C ALA A 143 -14.40 -13.31 -5.27
N SER A 144 -13.24 -12.67 -5.16
CA SER A 144 -12.49 -12.58 -3.92
C SER A 144 -12.04 -11.15 -3.68
N MET A 145 -12.04 -10.72 -2.43
CA MET A 145 -11.47 -9.44 -2.01
C MET A 145 -9.95 -9.56 -1.98
N THR A 146 -9.24 -8.60 -2.60
CA THR A 146 -7.79 -8.57 -2.69
C THR A 146 -7.17 -7.39 -1.96
N GLY A 147 -7.94 -6.34 -1.68
CA GLY A 147 -7.47 -5.17 -0.97
C GLY A 147 -8.61 -4.37 -0.35
N VAL A 148 -8.32 -3.63 0.72
CA VAL A 148 -9.21 -2.65 1.31
C VAL A 148 -8.40 -1.50 1.91
N ASP A 149 -8.87 -0.29 1.70
CA ASP A 149 -8.31 0.94 2.26
C ASP A 149 -9.45 1.89 2.71
N ARG A 150 -9.09 3.06 3.20
CA ARG A 150 -10.08 4.06 3.66
C ARG A 150 -11.08 4.51 2.59
N TYR A 151 -10.79 4.34 1.31
CA TYR A 151 -11.60 4.86 0.22
C TYR A 151 -12.45 3.79 -0.48
N GLY A 152 -12.20 2.51 -0.21
CA GLY A 152 -12.91 1.42 -0.89
C GLY A 152 -12.18 0.08 -0.79
N PHE A 153 -12.57 -0.85 -1.64
CA PHE A 153 -11.96 -2.17 -1.67
C PHE A 153 -11.76 -2.68 -3.09
N GLU A 154 -10.82 -3.58 -3.22
CA GLU A 154 -10.45 -4.25 -4.46
C GLU A 154 -10.89 -5.70 -4.45
N MET A 155 -11.29 -6.18 -5.61
CA MET A 155 -11.71 -7.55 -5.82
C MET A 155 -11.11 -8.11 -7.11
N SER A 156 -10.97 -9.41 -7.16
CA SER A 156 -10.71 -10.19 -8.35
C SER A 156 -11.96 -11.00 -8.68
N ALA A 157 -12.57 -10.73 -9.83
CA ALA A 157 -13.73 -11.48 -10.32
C ALA A 157 -13.29 -12.53 -11.34
N THR A 158 -13.73 -13.78 -11.17
CA THR A 158 -13.53 -14.85 -12.16
C THR A 158 -14.64 -14.81 -13.19
N THR A 159 -14.27 -14.70 -14.46
CA THR A 159 -15.20 -14.73 -15.60
C THR A 159 -14.78 -15.81 -16.59
N ASP A 160 -15.59 -16.06 -17.60
CA ASP A 160 -15.32 -16.97 -18.72
C ASP A 160 -14.05 -16.59 -19.54
N VAL A 161 -13.66 -15.31 -19.48
CA VAL A 161 -12.48 -14.78 -20.19
C VAL A 161 -11.29 -14.51 -19.23
N GLY A 162 -11.33 -15.07 -18.01
CA GLY A 162 -10.26 -14.96 -17.01
C GLY A 162 -10.58 -14.00 -15.86
N SER A 163 -9.56 -13.70 -15.09
CA SER A 163 -9.66 -12.85 -13.90
C SER A 163 -9.77 -11.36 -14.27
N ARG A 164 -10.62 -10.62 -13.56
CA ARG A 164 -10.87 -9.18 -13.76
C ARG A 164 -10.72 -8.43 -12.45
N PRO A 165 -9.77 -7.49 -12.36
CA PRO A 165 -9.66 -6.61 -11.20
C PRO A 165 -10.82 -5.61 -11.18
N ILE A 166 -11.41 -5.43 -10.01
CA ILE A 166 -12.52 -4.50 -9.76
C ILE A 166 -12.18 -3.70 -8.52
N ARG A 167 -12.39 -2.40 -8.55
CA ARG A 167 -12.36 -1.56 -7.36
C ARG A 167 -13.71 -0.87 -7.20
N LEU A 168 -14.24 -0.93 -5.98
CA LEU A 168 -15.44 -0.20 -5.57
C LEU A 168 -15.08 0.82 -4.50
N ALA A 169 -15.60 2.03 -4.65
CA ALA A 169 -15.43 3.09 -3.67
C ALA A 169 -16.49 2.98 -2.58
N PHE A 170 -16.13 3.35 -1.35
CA PHE A 170 -17.11 3.64 -0.30
C PHE A 170 -17.80 4.97 -0.58
N SER A 171 -18.95 5.21 0.05
CA SER A 171 -19.70 6.46 -0.10
C SER A 171 -18.95 7.65 0.52
N GLN A 172 -18.11 7.37 1.52
CA GLN A 172 -17.24 8.31 2.21
C GLN A 172 -15.97 7.59 2.73
N PRO A 173 -14.87 8.32 2.98
CA PRO A 173 -13.70 7.73 3.60
C PRO A 173 -14.02 7.16 4.98
N ILE A 174 -13.47 5.98 5.27
CA ILE A 174 -13.66 5.27 6.54
C ILE A 174 -12.37 5.28 7.38
N SER A 175 -12.50 5.03 8.68
CA SER A 175 -11.39 5.05 9.64
C SER A 175 -11.34 3.82 10.55
N SER A 176 -12.33 2.92 10.45
CA SER A 176 -12.40 1.74 11.31
C SER A 176 -13.03 0.53 10.61
N PRO A 177 -12.83 -0.70 11.13
CA PRO A 177 -13.50 -1.91 10.65
C PRO A 177 -15.03 -1.84 10.72
N GLU A 178 -15.58 -1.17 11.76
CA GLU A 178 -17.03 -1.00 11.93
C GLU A 178 -17.62 -0.13 10.81
N GLU A 179 -16.88 0.90 10.39
CA GLU A 179 -17.26 1.74 9.26
C GLU A 179 -17.19 0.98 7.95
N ALA A 180 -16.12 0.18 7.74
CA ALA A 180 -16.01 -0.71 6.59
C ALA A 180 -17.22 -1.65 6.50
N ARG A 181 -17.60 -2.28 7.61
CA ARG A 181 -18.78 -3.13 7.67
C ARG A 181 -20.06 -2.39 7.30
N ARG A 182 -20.27 -1.17 7.79
CA ARG A 182 -21.46 -0.37 7.48
C ARG A 182 -21.56 -0.06 5.97
N GLU A 183 -20.44 0.38 5.38
CA GLU A 183 -20.37 0.67 3.95
C GLU A 183 -20.64 -0.57 3.10
N MET A 184 -20.02 -1.71 3.43
CA MET A 184 -20.21 -2.98 2.72
C MET A 184 -21.65 -3.48 2.84
N VAL A 185 -22.29 -3.38 4.02
CA VAL A 185 -23.69 -3.73 4.20
C VAL A 185 -24.61 -2.83 3.37
N ALA A 186 -24.30 -1.54 3.27
CA ALA A 186 -25.07 -0.62 2.43
C ALA A 186 -24.94 -1.00 0.94
N LEU A 187 -23.72 -1.29 0.49
CA LEU A 187 -23.45 -1.71 -0.89
C LEU A 187 -24.14 -3.03 -1.25
N VAL A 188 -24.16 -4.03 -0.35
CA VAL A 188 -24.85 -5.31 -0.67
C VAL A 188 -26.36 -5.12 -0.85
N LYS A 189 -26.98 -4.25 -0.05
CA LYS A 189 -28.40 -3.91 -0.22
C LYS A 189 -28.68 -3.24 -1.57
N GLN A 190 -27.82 -2.32 -1.98
CA GLN A 190 -27.91 -1.69 -3.30
C GLN A 190 -27.70 -2.71 -4.43
N ALA A 191 -26.70 -3.58 -4.31
CA ALA A 191 -26.45 -4.64 -5.30
C ALA A 191 -27.63 -5.59 -5.45
N GLN A 192 -28.26 -5.99 -4.35
CA GLN A 192 -29.45 -6.83 -4.37
C GLN A 192 -30.65 -6.15 -5.04
N ALA A 193 -30.82 -4.84 -4.82
CA ALA A 193 -31.87 -4.06 -5.46
C ALA A 193 -31.66 -3.88 -6.98
N GLU A 194 -30.41 -3.85 -7.44
CA GLU A 194 -30.08 -3.78 -8.87
C GLU A 194 -30.20 -5.12 -9.61
N LEU A 195 -30.07 -6.23 -8.89
CA LEU A 195 -30.06 -7.57 -9.47
C LEU A 195 -31.42 -8.28 -9.40
N GLY A 196 -32.33 -7.80 -8.54
CA GLY A 196 -33.68 -8.36 -8.32
C GLY A 196 -34.72 -7.69 -9.13
#